data_1953d258d92f7dce3702ea74333ef622
#
_entry.id   1953d258d92f7dce3702ea74333ef622
#
_cell.length_a   1.000
_cell.length_b   1.000
_cell.length_c   1.000
_cell.angle_alpha   90.00
_cell.angle_beta   90.00
_cell.angle_gamma   90.00
#
_symmetry.space_group_name_H-M   'P 1'
#
loop_
_entity.id
_entity.type
_entity.pdbx_description
1 polymer ?
#
loop_
_entity_poly.entity_id
_entity_poly.type
_entity_poly.pdbx_seq_one_letter_code
_entity_poly.pdbx_strand_id
1 'polypeptide(L)'
;IFLTDVEGVMDGAGRVIRRLDQRRASLLFQSGVVRGGMIPKLAACLRALERSPVADIIDGRKPEALLDCLNGRSTGTTIVNQLRPSR
;
A
#
# COMPACT_ATOMS: atom_id res chain seq x y z
N ILE A 1 1.76 1.31 -9.34
CA ILE A 1 2.72 0.59 -8.49
C ILE A 1 3.75 1.57 -7.98
N PHE A 2 3.95 1.57 -6.67
CA PHE A 2 4.93 2.42 -6.02
C PHE A 2 6.03 1.54 -5.43
N LEU A 3 7.26 1.84 -5.80
CA LEU A 3 8.42 1.09 -5.32
C LEU A 3 9.00 1.75 -4.08
N THR A 4 9.39 0.94 -3.12
CA THR A 4 9.97 1.41 -1.87
C THR A 4 11.11 0.49 -1.44
N ASP A 5 11.83 0.89 -0.40
CA ASP A 5 12.91 0.08 0.16
C ASP A 5 12.48 -0.72 1.39
N VAL A 6 11.18 -0.85 1.58
CA VAL A 6 10.60 -1.73 2.61
C VAL A 6 9.54 -2.61 1.96
N GLU A 7 9.08 -3.63 2.66
CA GLU A 7 8.14 -4.60 2.10
C GLU A 7 6.76 -4.01 1.80
N GLY A 8 6.36 -2.97 2.52
CA GLY A 8 5.06 -2.33 2.35
C GLY A 8 4.74 -1.47 3.54
N VAL A 9 3.47 -1.13 3.70
CA VAL A 9 3.01 -0.36 4.85
C VAL A 9 2.97 -1.26 6.08
N MET A 10 3.60 -0.81 7.15
CA MET A 10 3.66 -1.56 8.41
C MET A 10 2.59 -1.09 9.37
N ASP A 11 2.05 -2.02 10.15
CA ASP A 11 1.18 -1.67 11.26
C ASP A 11 2.03 -1.30 12.50
N GLY A 12 1.37 -0.99 13.61
CA GLY A 12 2.06 -0.62 14.84
C GLY A 12 2.88 -1.75 15.46
N ALA A 13 2.66 -2.98 15.04
CA ALA A 13 3.40 -4.15 15.51
C ALA A 13 4.55 -4.53 14.57
N GLY A 14 4.78 -3.75 13.52
CA GLY A 14 5.87 -4.01 12.57
C GLY A 14 5.55 -5.06 11.52
N ARG A 15 4.28 -5.42 11.35
CA ARG A 15 3.88 -6.37 10.32
C ARG A 15 3.36 -5.64 9.09
N VAL A 16 3.62 -6.20 7.91
CA VAL A 16 3.14 -5.64 6.66
C VAL A 16 1.62 -5.79 6.58
N ILE A 17 0.95 -4.70 6.31
CA ILE A 17 -0.48 -4.70 6.06
C ILE A 17 -0.69 -5.03 4.59
N ARG A 18 -1.30 -6.16 4.29
CA ARG A 18 -1.43 -6.64 2.91
C ARG A 18 -2.47 -5.88 2.11
N ARG A 19 -3.52 -5.44 2.76
CA ARG A 19 -4.62 -4.80 2.07
C ARG A 19 -5.24 -3.69 2.92
N LEU A 20 -5.47 -2.56 2.29
CA LEU A 20 -6.08 -1.39 2.91
C LEU A 20 -7.12 -0.81 1.97
N ASP A 21 -8.22 -0.29 2.51
CA ASP A 21 -9.07 0.60 1.74
C ASP A 21 -8.59 2.04 1.93
N GLN A 22 -9.14 2.93 1.15
CA GLN A 22 -8.77 4.34 1.18
C GLN A 22 -8.99 4.94 2.58
N ARG A 23 -10.07 4.57 3.22
CA ARG A 23 -10.43 5.09 4.54
C ARG A 23 -9.41 4.68 5.60
N ARG A 24 -9.06 3.40 5.62
CA ARG A 24 -8.09 2.89 6.60
C ARG A 24 -6.69 3.44 6.35
N ALA A 25 -6.33 3.60 5.08
CA ALA A 25 -5.05 4.20 4.73
C ALA A 25 -4.98 5.64 5.22
N SER A 26 -6.06 6.41 5.07
CA SER A 26 -6.12 7.78 5.56
C SER A 26 -6.02 7.83 7.09
N LEU A 27 -6.67 6.91 7.78
CA LEU A 27 -6.59 6.84 9.24
C LEU A 27 -5.17 6.53 9.71
N LEU A 28 -4.49 5.60 9.05
CA LEU A 28 -3.10 5.29 9.38
C LEU A 28 -2.20 6.49 9.16
N PHE A 29 -2.43 7.22 8.08
CA PHE A 29 -1.67 8.41 7.75
C PHE A 29 -1.82 9.47 8.85
N GLN A 30 -3.04 9.68 9.32
CA GLN A 30 -3.35 10.68 10.34
C GLN A 30 -2.90 10.27 11.74
N SER A 31 -2.87 8.97 12.02
CA SER A 31 -2.58 8.46 13.37
C SER A 31 -1.09 8.49 13.73
N GLY A 32 -0.21 8.73 12.76
CA GLY A 32 1.22 8.74 13.00
C GLY A 32 1.87 7.36 13.06
N VAL A 33 1.13 6.31 12.76
CA VAL A 33 1.68 4.95 12.66
C VAL A 33 2.64 4.85 11.49
N VAL A 34 2.31 5.53 10.39
CA VAL A 34 3.16 5.60 9.20
C VAL A 34 4.25 6.63 9.43
N ARG A 35 5.48 6.28 9.14
CA ARG A 35 6.65 7.13 9.42
C ARG A 35 7.59 7.26 8.23
N GLY A 36 8.40 8.31 8.27
CA GLY A 36 9.53 8.49 7.36
C GLY A 36 9.12 8.56 5.91
N GLY A 37 9.86 7.86 5.07
CA GLY A 37 9.64 7.87 3.62
C GLY A 37 8.33 7.25 3.19
N MET A 38 7.66 6.51 4.05
CA MET A 38 6.36 5.94 3.73
C MET A 38 5.26 7.01 3.68
N ILE A 39 5.43 8.11 4.41
CA ILE A 39 4.44 9.19 4.44
C ILE A 39 4.16 9.74 3.04
N PRO A 40 5.17 10.21 2.28
CA PRO A 40 4.90 10.71 0.92
C PRO A 40 4.44 9.62 -0.03
N LYS A 41 4.87 8.37 0.16
CA LYS A 41 4.42 7.28 -0.68
C LYS A 41 2.95 6.97 -0.48
N LEU A 42 2.53 6.90 0.78
CA LEU A 42 1.12 6.66 1.08
C LEU A 42 0.24 7.82 0.60
N ALA A 43 0.72 9.05 0.77
CA ALA A 43 0.01 10.23 0.24
C ALA A 43 -0.13 10.15 -1.28
N ALA A 44 0.93 9.72 -1.98
CA ALA A 44 0.87 9.56 -3.43
C ALA A 44 -0.13 8.48 -3.84
N CYS A 45 -0.19 7.37 -3.09
CA CYS A 45 -1.16 6.32 -3.35
C CYS A 45 -2.59 6.81 -3.19
N LEU A 46 -2.85 7.58 -2.15
CA LEU A 46 -4.18 8.15 -1.92
C LEU A 46 -4.60 9.07 -3.05
N ARG A 47 -3.65 9.84 -3.60
CA ARG A 47 -3.95 10.68 -4.77
C ARG A 47 -4.18 9.84 -6.02
N ALA A 48 -3.41 8.77 -6.20
CA ALA A 48 -3.57 7.89 -7.35
C ALA A 48 -4.93 7.21 -7.37
N LEU A 49 -5.51 6.94 -6.20
CA LEU A 49 -6.83 6.32 -6.12
C LEU A 49 -7.95 7.20 -6.64
N GLU A 50 -7.69 8.48 -6.87
CA GLU A 50 -8.67 9.35 -7.52
C GLU A 50 -8.85 9.01 -9.01
N ARG A 51 -7.87 8.31 -9.60
CA ARG A 51 -7.89 7.96 -11.02
C ARG A 51 -7.83 6.47 -11.26
N SER A 52 -7.46 5.69 -10.27
CA SER A 52 -7.28 4.26 -10.40
C SER A 52 -7.96 3.57 -9.23
N PRO A 53 -8.58 2.39 -9.46
CA PRO A 53 -9.24 1.67 -8.37
C PRO A 53 -8.28 1.05 -7.37
N VAL A 54 -7.00 0.97 -7.70
CA VAL A 54 -6.03 0.26 -6.86
C VAL A 54 -4.65 0.90 -6.98
N ALA A 55 -3.91 0.88 -5.88
CA ALA A 55 -2.51 1.26 -5.84
C ALA A 55 -1.75 0.19 -5.05
N ASP A 56 -0.55 -0.15 -5.49
CA ASP A 56 0.29 -1.14 -4.82
C ASP A 56 1.59 -0.51 -4.38
N ILE A 57 2.00 -0.84 -3.16
CA ILE A 57 3.32 -0.49 -2.63
C ILE A 57 4.08 -1.79 -2.46
N ILE A 58 5.22 -1.89 -3.13
CA ILE A 58 6.03 -3.11 -3.11
C ILE A 58 7.49 -2.77 -2.84
N ASP A 59 8.25 -3.80 -2.47
CA ASP A 59 9.68 -3.67 -2.23
C ASP A 59 10.42 -3.61 -3.56
N GLY A 60 10.88 -2.41 -3.93
CA GLY A 60 11.58 -2.20 -5.20
C GLY A 60 12.96 -2.81 -5.27
N ARG A 61 13.49 -3.32 -4.14
CA ARG A 61 14.80 -3.99 -4.13
C ARG A 61 14.71 -5.43 -4.61
N LYS A 62 13.49 -5.99 -4.64
CA LYS A 62 13.27 -7.40 -5.00
C LYS A 62 12.63 -7.49 -6.38
N PRO A 63 13.35 -7.99 -7.40
CA PRO A 63 12.78 -8.11 -8.75
C PRO A 63 11.51 -8.96 -8.79
N GLU A 64 11.46 -10.02 -8.00
CA GLU A 64 10.29 -10.89 -7.94
C GLU A 64 9.05 -10.19 -7.39
N ALA A 65 9.22 -9.16 -6.54
CA ALA A 65 8.09 -8.44 -5.98
C ALA A 65 7.30 -7.71 -7.08
N LEU A 66 7.99 -7.08 -8.02
CA LEU A 66 7.33 -6.42 -9.14
C LEU A 66 6.63 -7.43 -10.03
N LEU A 67 7.32 -8.53 -10.34
CA LEU A 67 6.77 -9.56 -11.20
C LEU A 67 5.53 -10.19 -10.56
N ASP A 68 5.60 -10.48 -9.27
CA ASP A 68 4.45 -11.04 -8.53
C ASP A 68 3.28 -10.06 -8.53
N CYS A 69 3.56 -8.77 -8.34
CA CYS A 69 2.53 -7.74 -8.35
C CYS A 69 1.82 -7.67 -9.70
N LEU A 70 2.59 -7.71 -10.79
CA LEU A 70 2.02 -7.71 -12.14
C LEU A 70 1.19 -8.96 -12.42
N ASN A 71 1.47 -10.04 -11.72
CA ASN A 71 0.72 -11.30 -11.84
C ASN A 71 -0.43 -11.41 -10.82
N GLY A 72 -0.73 -10.34 -10.11
CA GLY A 72 -1.81 -10.33 -9.14
C GLY A 72 -1.48 -10.96 -7.80
N ARG A 73 -0.21 -11.17 -7.49
CA ARG A 73 0.25 -11.81 -6.25
C ARG A 73 1.12 -10.89 -5.41
N SER A 74 0.69 -9.65 -5.23
CA SER A 74 1.49 -8.69 -4.49
C SER A 74 1.84 -9.18 -3.10
N THR A 75 3.12 -9.07 -2.74
CA THR A 75 3.62 -9.37 -1.42
C THR A 75 3.76 -8.10 -0.56
N GLY A 76 3.44 -6.94 -1.12
CA GLY A 76 3.46 -5.67 -0.41
C GLY A 76 2.09 -5.28 0.12
N THR A 77 1.76 -4.01 -0.01
CA THR A 77 0.47 -3.47 0.41
C THR A 77 -0.35 -3.04 -0.80
N THR A 78 -1.56 -3.55 -0.89
CA THR A 78 -2.53 -3.15 -1.92
C THR A 78 -3.55 -2.23 -1.28
N ILE A 79 -3.72 -1.03 -1.84
CA ILE A 79 -4.69 -0.05 -1.37
C ILE A 79 -5.76 0.10 -2.43
N VAL A 80 -7.01 -0.07 -2.02
CA VAL A 80 -8.16 0.03 -2.92
C VAL A 80 -9.02 1.23 -2.55
N ASN A 81 -9.75 1.75 -3.54
CA ASN A 81 -10.64 2.88 -3.31
C ASN A 81 -11.66 2.58 -2.24
N GLN A 82 -12.20 1.39 -2.30
CA GLN A 82 -13.25 0.99 -1.39
C GLN A 82 -13.24 -0.52 -1.28
N LEU A 83 -13.13 -1.01 -0.04
CA LEU A 83 -13.30 -2.42 0.20
C LEU A 83 -14.77 -2.76 0.05
N ARG A 84 -15.08 -3.64 -0.88
CA ARG A 84 -16.44 -4.10 -1.06
C ARG A 84 -16.67 -5.32 -0.21
N PRO A 85 -17.83 -5.44 0.40
CA PRO A 85 -18.18 -6.70 1.04
C PRO A 85 -18.17 -7.80 -0.01
N SER A 86 -17.89 -8.98 0.45
CA SER A 86 -17.93 -10.16 -0.37
C SER A 86 -19.28 -10.29 -1.07
N ARG A 87 -19.26 -10.67 -2.28
CA ARG A 87 -20.49 -10.85 -3.03
C ARG A 87 -20.86 -12.29 -3.15
#